data_1e2d792bcf330da6b8177627c34b4691
#
_entry.id   1e2d792bcf330da6b8177627c34b4691
#
_cell.length_a   1.000
_cell.length_b   1.000
_cell.length_c   1.000
_cell.angle_alpha   90.00
_cell.angle_beta   90.00
_cell.angle_gamma   90.00
#
_symmetry.space_group_name_H-M   'P 1'
#
loop_
_entity.id
_entity.type
_entity.pdbx_description
1 polymer ?
#
loop_
_entity_poly.entity_id
_entity_poly.type
_entity_poly.pdbx_seq_one_letter_code
_entity_poly.pdbx_strand_id
1 'polypeptide(L)'
;MERTIKVIQKGISKIPSKKRVAAYARVSSGKDAMLHSLSAQVSYYSNLIQNNNEWSYVGVYADEAVTGTKDNREEFNKLLDECRNRKVDMIITKSISRFARNTVKMLETVRELKELNVDVFFEKENIHSMSGDGELMLTILASFSQEESRSVSENCKWRIRKGFEQGELINLRFIYGYRIDKGKIEIYEEEAQIVRMIFQDYLDGYGCTVIAKKLREMKVKKLRGGKWNSERVADIIKNEKYIGNALLQKKYVKDHLTKKLIKNKGTIPQYYAEETHPAIIDIETFKRAQEIMKVNRIKYKCEPGKKNYIFTSKIQCGICGKNYKHKDRNGRSTWVCSNHHKYGDEGCIAKPICEEQLIKLLNVVLQIKEFDEDIFNETIEKIKIEESRTVIVILKNGKVIKKGMV
;
A
#
# COMPACT_ATOMS: atom_id res chain seq x y z
N MET A 1 12.89 -39.12 -72.29
CA MET A 1 11.60 -39.29 -71.56
C MET A 1 11.80 -38.74 -70.15
N GLU A 2 11.27 -37.53 -69.86
CA GLU A 2 11.30 -36.97 -68.52
C GLU A 2 10.19 -37.61 -67.69
N ARG A 3 10.55 -38.13 -66.50
CA ARG A 3 9.60 -38.75 -65.57
C ARG A 3 9.07 -37.67 -64.61
N THR A 4 7.77 -37.39 -64.74
CA THR A 4 7.08 -36.47 -63.81
C THR A 4 6.73 -37.21 -62.51
N ILE A 5 7.39 -36.86 -61.37
CA ILE A 5 7.10 -37.41 -60.06
C ILE A 5 6.01 -36.56 -59.40
N LYS A 6 4.81 -37.10 -59.16
CA LYS A 6 3.78 -36.50 -58.33
C LYS A 6 3.92 -37.00 -56.89
N VAL A 7 4.25 -36.12 -55.96
CA VAL A 7 4.24 -36.43 -54.52
C VAL A 7 2.79 -36.32 -54.04
N ILE A 8 2.19 -37.44 -53.68
CA ILE A 8 0.87 -37.49 -53.06
C ILE A 8 1.08 -37.44 -51.53
N GLN A 9 0.97 -36.27 -50.94
CA GLN A 9 0.87 -36.18 -49.48
C GLN A 9 -0.54 -36.63 -49.08
N LYS A 10 -0.61 -37.76 -48.34
CA LYS A 10 -1.84 -38.14 -47.64
C LYS A 10 -2.07 -37.10 -46.57
N GLY A 11 -3.00 -36.18 -46.81
CA GLY A 11 -3.53 -35.31 -45.76
C GLY A 11 -4.22 -36.21 -44.71
N ILE A 12 -3.66 -36.27 -43.54
CA ILE A 12 -4.34 -36.79 -42.35
C ILE A 12 -5.46 -35.81 -42.11
N SER A 13 -6.70 -36.17 -42.53
CA SER A 13 -7.89 -35.40 -42.12
C SER A 13 -7.98 -35.49 -40.60
N LYS A 14 -7.58 -34.43 -39.89
CA LYS A 14 -7.89 -34.29 -38.47
C LYS A 14 -9.41 -34.26 -38.37
N ILE A 15 -9.98 -35.31 -37.81
CA ILE A 15 -11.42 -35.29 -37.40
C ILE A 15 -11.54 -34.06 -36.50
N PRO A 16 -12.39 -33.06 -36.81
CA PRO A 16 -12.54 -31.90 -35.99
C PRO A 16 -12.96 -32.35 -34.58
N SER A 17 -12.10 -32.09 -33.60
CA SER A 17 -12.43 -32.42 -32.22
C SER A 17 -13.61 -31.54 -31.79
N LYS A 18 -14.67 -32.15 -31.24
CA LYS A 18 -15.81 -31.40 -30.70
C LYS A 18 -15.32 -30.39 -29.66
N LYS A 19 -15.92 -29.18 -29.69
CA LYS A 19 -15.61 -28.13 -28.74
C LYS A 19 -16.12 -28.52 -27.36
N ARG A 20 -15.25 -28.54 -26.34
CA ARG A 20 -15.62 -28.90 -24.96
C ARG A 20 -16.29 -27.72 -24.29
N VAL A 21 -17.60 -27.86 -24.00
CA VAL A 21 -18.42 -26.75 -23.53
C VAL A 21 -18.93 -27.02 -22.13
N ALA A 22 -18.77 -26.02 -21.27
CA ALA A 22 -19.33 -25.93 -19.92
C ALA A 22 -20.33 -24.77 -19.84
N ALA A 23 -21.27 -24.84 -18.93
CA ALA A 23 -22.15 -23.71 -18.65
C ALA A 23 -21.95 -23.19 -17.21
N TYR A 24 -22.13 -21.88 -17.03
CA TYR A 24 -22.18 -21.27 -15.73
C TYR A 24 -23.51 -20.58 -15.47
N ALA A 25 -24.18 -20.98 -14.38
CA ALA A 25 -25.45 -20.43 -13.93
C ALA A 25 -25.33 -19.78 -12.55
N ARG A 26 -26.07 -18.69 -12.31
CA ARG A 26 -26.17 -18.03 -11.03
C ARG A 26 -27.58 -17.55 -10.74
N VAL A 27 -28.14 -17.99 -9.61
CA VAL A 27 -29.45 -17.59 -9.11
C VAL A 27 -29.36 -16.74 -7.87
N SER A 28 -30.30 -15.80 -7.65
CA SER A 28 -30.37 -14.97 -6.48
C SER A 28 -30.96 -15.74 -5.29
N SER A 29 -30.43 -15.63 -4.09
CA SER A 29 -30.91 -16.31 -2.88
C SER A 29 -32.33 -15.85 -2.47
N GLY A 30 -33.21 -16.75 -2.16
CA GLY A 30 -34.49 -16.52 -1.49
C GLY A 30 -35.61 -17.46 -1.87
N LYS A 31 -35.95 -18.45 -1.01
CA LYS A 31 -37.12 -19.30 -0.92
C LYS A 31 -37.34 -20.39 -2.03
N ASP A 32 -38.11 -21.41 -1.70
CA ASP A 32 -38.32 -22.67 -2.42
C ASP A 32 -38.60 -22.57 -3.94
N ALA A 33 -39.15 -21.46 -4.43
CA ALA A 33 -39.30 -21.17 -5.86
C ALA A 33 -37.98 -21.10 -6.64
N MET A 34 -36.83 -21.02 -5.97
CA MET A 34 -35.50 -20.87 -6.59
C MET A 34 -34.76 -22.18 -6.79
N LEU A 35 -34.98 -23.18 -5.96
CA LEU A 35 -34.47 -24.54 -6.24
C LEU A 35 -35.00 -25.04 -7.57
N HIS A 36 -36.29 -24.76 -7.88
CA HIS A 36 -36.87 -25.01 -9.20
C HIS A 36 -36.20 -24.18 -10.31
N SER A 37 -35.83 -22.94 -10.04
CA SER A 37 -35.13 -22.08 -11.02
C SER A 37 -33.70 -22.53 -11.30
N LEU A 38 -32.96 -23.02 -10.30
CA LEU A 38 -31.60 -23.52 -10.49
C LEU A 38 -31.62 -24.83 -11.27
N SER A 39 -32.44 -25.80 -10.85
CA SER A 39 -32.57 -27.08 -11.55
C SER A 39 -33.07 -26.90 -13.00
N ALA A 40 -33.96 -25.96 -13.24
CA ALA A 40 -34.42 -25.62 -14.58
C ALA A 40 -33.28 -25.05 -15.45
N GLN A 41 -32.41 -24.16 -14.91
CA GLN A 41 -31.26 -23.63 -15.65
C GLN A 41 -30.22 -24.72 -15.91
N VAL A 42 -29.94 -25.58 -14.95
CA VAL A 42 -29.02 -26.72 -15.12
C VAL A 42 -29.55 -27.65 -16.23
N SER A 43 -30.83 -28.02 -16.21
CA SER A 43 -31.43 -28.84 -17.22
C SER A 43 -31.44 -28.17 -18.60
N TYR A 44 -31.73 -26.87 -18.66
CA TYR A 44 -31.70 -26.09 -19.89
C TYR A 44 -30.30 -26.11 -20.54
N TYR A 45 -29.25 -25.77 -19.80
CA TYR A 45 -27.90 -25.74 -20.35
C TYR A 45 -27.37 -27.15 -20.67
N SER A 46 -27.70 -28.15 -19.86
CA SER A 46 -27.34 -29.53 -20.17
C SER A 46 -27.94 -29.97 -21.51
N ASN A 47 -29.25 -29.71 -21.74
CA ASN A 47 -29.93 -30.04 -22.99
C ASN A 47 -29.37 -29.22 -24.16
N LEU A 48 -29.14 -27.92 -23.96
CA LEU A 48 -28.57 -27.03 -24.97
C LEU A 48 -27.22 -27.53 -25.50
N ILE A 49 -26.33 -27.92 -24.61
CA ILE A 49 -24.99 -28.38 -24.97
C ILE A 49 -25.05 -29.77 -25.59
N GLN A 50 -25.81 -30.70 -25.02
CA GLN A 50 -25.90 -32.09 -25.49
C GLN A 50 -26.60 -32.22 -26.85
N ASN A 51 -27.55 -31.35 -27.18
CA ASN A 51 -28.25 -31.34 -28.47
C ASN A 51 -27.40 -30.74 -29.60
N ASN A 52 -26.26 -30.13 -29.31
CA ASN A 52 -25.37 -29.59 -30.33
C ASN A 52 -24.29 -30.63 -30.74
N ASN A 53 -24.36 -31.08 -32.00
CA ASN A 53 -23.46 -32.11 -32.51
C ASN A 53 -21.98 -31.73 -32.57
N GLU A 54 -21.67 -30.41 -32.54
CA GLU A 54 -20.31 -29.89 -32.60
C GLU A 54 -19.69 -29.74 -31.19
N TRP A 55 -20.50 -29.89 -30.14
CA TRP A 55 -20.09 -29.70 -28.78
C TRP A 55 -19.90 -31.00 -28.01
N SER A 56 -18.99 -31.00 -27.06
CA SER A 56 -18.80 -32.06 -26.07
C SER A 56 -19.17 -31.49 -24.69
N TYR A 57 -20.12 -32.10 -24.04
CA TYR A 57 -20.60 -31.67 -22.72
C TYR A 57 -19.53 -31.92 -21.65
N VAL A 58 -19.15 -30.87 -20.90
CA VAL A 58 -18.23 -30.94 -19.74
C VAL A 58 -19.01 -30.90 -18.42
N GLY A 59 -19.93 -29.96 -18.28
CA GLY A 59 -20.72 -29.81 -17.06
C GLY A 59 -21.46 -28.48 -16.98
N VAL A 60 -22.36 -28.37 -16.00
CA VAL A 60 -22.99 -27.11 -15.61
C VAL A 60 -22.60 -26.78 -14.19
N TYR A 61 -21.97 -25.65 -14.02
CA TYR A 61 -21.51 -25.11 -12.73
C TYR A 61 -22.48 -24.05 -12.25
N ALA A 62 -23.01 -24.18 -11.05
CA ALA A 62 -24.07 -23.32 -10.58
C ALA A 62 -23.88 -22.87 -9.15
N ASP A 63 -23.83 -21.55 -8.93
CA ASP A 63 -23.71 -20.94 -7.62
C ASP A 63 -25.00 -20.25 -7.19
N GLU A 64 -25.31 -20.34 -5.90
CA GLU A 64 -26.36 -19.54 -5.27
C GLU A 64 -25.79 -18.16 -4.89
N ALA A 65 -26.51 -17.09 -5.22
CA ALA A 65 -26.14 -15.76 -4.82
C ALA A 65 -26.49 -15.51 -3.34
N VAL A 66 -25.57 -15.73 -2.44
CA VAL A 66 -25.71 -15.34 -1.03
C VAL A 66 -25.69 -13.81 -0.92
N THR A 67 -26.66 -13.24 -0.17
CA THR A 67 -26.69 -11.81 0.17
C THR A 67 -25.62 -11.54 1.20
N GLY A 68 -24.52 -10.90 0.79
CA GLY A 68 -23.41 -10.54 1.67
C GLY A 68 -22.11 -10.25 0.90
N THR A 69 -21.15 -9.64 1.60
CA THR A 69 -19.86 -9.19 1.04
C THR A 69 -18.87 -10.32 0.74
N LYS A 70 -19.13 -11.55 1.14
CA LYS A 70 -18.28 -12.71 0.85
C LYS A 70 -18.78 -13.40 -0.43
N ASP A 71 -17.97 -13.31 -1.47
CA ASP A 71 -18.19 -13.91 -2.77
C ASP A 71 -17.75 -15.39 -2.71
N ASN A 72 -18.59 -16.25 -2.10
CA ASN A 72 -18.34 -17.69 -2.06
C ASN A 72 -18.90 -18.30 -3.35
N ARG A 73 -18.07 -18.34 -4.42
CA ARG A 73 -18.42 -18.88 -5.75
C ARG A 73 -17.60 -20.14 -6.00
N GLU A 74 -17.87 -21.17 -5.23
CA GLU A 74 -17.08 -22.41 -5.27
C GLU A 74 -17.16 -23.10 -6.63
N GLU A 75 -18.37 -23.17 -7.22
CA GLU A 75 -18.58 -23.79 -8.53
C GLU A 75 -17.94 -22.97 -9.66
N PHE A 76 -17.99 -21.64 -9.58
CA PHE A 76 -17.29 -20.78 -10.52
C PHE A 76 -15.78 -20.97 -10.48
N ASN A 77 -15.20 -21.07 -9.28
CA ASN A 77 -13.77 -21.30 -9.12
C ASN A 77 -13.36 -22.69 -9.65
N LYS A 78 -14.18 -23.72 -9.42
CA LYS A 78 -13.96 -25.05 -10.01
C LYS A 78 -13.97 -24.99 -11.53
N LEU A 79 -14.94 -24.26 -12.13
CA LEU A 79 -14.99 -24.06 -13.58
C LEU A 79 -13.71 -23.38 -14.10
N LEU A 80 -13.21 -22.33 -13.42
CA LEU A 80 -11.97 -21.68 -13.81
C LEU A 80 -10.76 -22.62 -13.72
N ASP A 81 -10.70 -23.47 -12.71
CA ASP A 81 -9.64 -24.47 -12.57
C ASP A 81 -9.69 -25.52 -13.69
N GLU A 82 -10.89 -25.95 -14.12
CA GLU A 82 -11.06 -26.83 -15.29
C GLU A 82 -10.59 -26.14 -16.60
N CYS A 83 -10.81 -24.82 -16.72
CA CYS A 83 -10.31 -24.03 -17.84
C CYS A 83 -8.77 -23.94 -17.83
N ARG A 84 -8.15 -23.68 -16.67
CA ARG A 84 -6.70 -23.67 -16.47
C ARG A 84 -6.07 -25.03 -16.80
N ASN A 85 -6.76 -26.11 -16.47
CA ASN A 85 -6.38 -27.48 -16.81
C ASN A 85 -6.68 -27.88 -18.28
N ARG A 86 -7.11 -26.91 -19.11
CA ARG A 86 -7.41 -27.12 -20.53
C ARG A 86 -8.47 -28.20 -20.81
N LYS A 87 -9.46 -28.32 -19.92
CA LYS A 87 -10.58 -29.27 -20.09
C LYS A 87 -11.83 -28.62 -20.70
N VAL A 88 -11.87 -27.29 -20.79
CA VAL A 88 -12.97 -26.49 -21.31
C VAL A 88 -12.45 -25.59 -22.41
N ASP A 89 -13.16 -25.51 -23.53
CA ASP A 89 -12.89 -24.65 -24.70
C ASP A 89 -13.85 -23.47 -24.78
N MET A 90 -15.07 -23.62 -24.21
CA MET A 90 -16.07 -22.56 -24.20
C MET A 90 -16.94 -22.64 -22.94
N ILE A 91 -17.27 -21.48 -22.39
CA ILE A 91 -18.21 -21.29 -21.29
C ILE A 91 -19.48 -20.62 -21.85
N ILE A 92 -20.67 -21.16 -21.57
CA ILE A 92 -21.93 -20.50 -21.84
C ILE A 92 -22.50 -19.93 -20.55
N THR A 93 -22.95 -18.69 -20.57
CA THR A 93 -23.63 -18.06 -19.45
C THR A 93 -24.78 -17.17 -19.91
N LYS A 94 -25.78 -17.00 -19.07
CA LYS A 94 -27.02 -16.28 -19.43
C LYS A 94 -26.78 -14.83 -19.81
N SER A 95 -25.86 -14.14 -19.07
CA SER A 95 -25.58 -12.73 -19.32
C SER A 95 -24.31 -12.31 -18.59
N ILE A 96 -23.75 -11.17 -19.00
CA ILE A 96 -22.59 -10.53 -18.35
C ILE A 96 -22.82 -10.33 -16.85
N SER A 97 -24.00 -9.86 -16.45
CA SER A 97 -24.37 -9.62 -15.05
C SER A 97 -24.48 -10.89 -14.20
N ARG A 98 -24.69 -12.04 -14.84
CA ARG A 98 -24.69 -13.36 -14.18
C ARG A 98 -23.30 -13.95 -14.07
N PHE A 99 -22.45 -13.67 -15.04
CA PHE A 99 -21.07 -14.13 -15.04
C PHE A 99 -20.26 -13.46 -13.90
N ALA A 100 -20.40 -12.14 -13.71
CA ALA A 100 -19.76 -11.44 -12.59
C ALA A 100 -20.60 -10.28 -12.05
N ARG A 101 -20.47 -10.00 -10.74
CA ARG A 101 -21.11 -8.85 -10.06
C ARG A 101 -20.31 -7.56 -10.21
N ASN A 102 -19.00 -7.68 -10.35
CA ASN A 102 -18.07 -6.56 -10.43
C ASN A 102 -17.43 -6.57 -11.82
N THR A 103 -17.55 -5.44 -12.50
CA THR A 103 -17.07 -5.28 -13.88
C THR A 103 -15.56 -5.47 -13.99
N VAL A 104 -14.78 -5.05 -12.97
CA VAL A 104 -13.32 -5.22 -12.96
C VAL A 104 -12.95 -6.70 -12.91
N LYS A 105 -13.53 -7.46 -11.96
CA LYS A 105 -13.29 -8.91 -11.87
C LYS A 105 -13.75 -9.66 -13.12
N MET A 106 -14.86 -9.23 -13.71
CA MET A 106 -15.34 -9.81 -14.96
C MET A 106 -14.32 -9.63 -16.08
N LEU A 107 -13.81 -8.42 -16.25
CA LEU A 107 -12.79 -8.12 -17.25
C LEU A 107 -11.50 -8.92 -17.04
N GLU A 108 -11.02 -9.00 -15.79
CA GLU A 108 -9.85 -9.79 -15.43
C GLU A 108 -10.06 -11.28 -15.77
N THR A 109 -11.21 -11.84 -15.39
CA THR A 109 -11.52 -13.25 -15.65
C THR A 109 -11.69 -13.55 -17.14
N VAL A 110 -12.37 -12.69 -17.89
CA VAL A 110 -12.54 -12.92 -19.34
C VAL A 110 -11.21 -12.80 -20.07
N ARG A 111 -10.31 -11.89 -19.66
CA ARG A 111 -8.94 -11.78 -20.20
C ARG A 111 -8.12 -13.03 -19.90
N GLU A 112 -8.17 -13.52 -18.66
CA GLU A 112 -7.50 -14.78 -18.28
C GLU A 112 -8.00 -15.95 -19.15
N LEU A 113 -9.32 -16.10 -19.31
CA LEU A 113 -9.91 -17.14 -20.14
C LEU A 113 -9.48 -17.02 -21.61
N LYS A 114 -9.41 -15.79 -22.12
CA LYS A 114 -8.94 -15.53 -23.47
C LYS A 114 -7.47 -15.92 -23.68
N GLU A 115 -6.58 -15.65 -22.71
CA GLU A 115 -5.19 -16.10 -22.72
C GLU A 115 -5.07 -17.64 -22.72
N LEU A 116 -6.05 -18.33 -22.11
CA LEU A 116 -6.16 -19.78 -22.11
C LEU A 116 -6.83 -20.34 -23.39
N ASN A 117 -7.22 -19.48 -24.33
CA ASN A 117 -8.02 -19.80 -25.51
C ASN A 117 -9.40 -20.41 -25.17
N VAL A 118 -10.02 -19.96 -24.08
CA VAL A 118 -11.38 -20.34 -23.68
C VAL A 118 -12.32 -19.19 -24.01
N ASP A 119 -13.31 -19.47 -24.86
CA ASP A 119 -14.33 -18.49 -25.23
C ASP A 119 -15.45 -18.41 -24.19
N VAL A 120 -16.01 -17.21 -23.97
CA VAL A 120 -17.21 -17.03 -23.14
C VAL A 120 -18.35 -16.50 -24.00
N PHE A 121 -19.39 -17.28 -24.09
CA PHE A 121 -20.61 -16.90 -24.81
C PHE A 121 -21.67 -16.36 -23.85
N PHE A 122 -22.02 -15.11 -24.03
CA PHE A 122 -23.07 -14.41 -23.30
C PHE A 122 -24.39 -14.50 -24.07
N GLU A 123 -25.26 -15.43 -23.65
CA GLU A 123 -26.47 -15.80 -24.38
C GLU A 123 -27.42 -14.61 -24.61
N LYS A 124 -27.73 -13.83 -23.58
CA LYS A 124 -28.64 -12.68 -23.64
C LYS A 124 -28.15 -11.58 -24.58
N GLU A 125 -26.88 -11.30 -24.52
CA GLU A 125 -26.22 -10.28 -25.34
C GLU A 125 -25.85 -10.81 -26.73
N ASN A 126 -25.89 -12.15 -26.94
CA ASN A 126 -25.49 -12.86 -28.15
C ASN A 126 -24.06 -12.50 -28.59
N ILE A 127 -23.10 -12.48 -27.61
CA ILE A 127 -21.73 -12.07 -27.83
C ILE A 127 -20.75 -13.15 -27.37
N HIS A 128 -19.78 -13.45 -28.23
CA HIS A 128 -18.62 -14.27 -27.91
C HIS A 128 -17.44 -13.40 -27.45
N SER A 129 -16.81 -13.74 -26.35
CA SER A 129 -15.68 -12.95 -25.80
C SER A 129 -14.47 -12.88 -26.75
N MET A 130 -14.32 -13.87 -27.62
CA MET A 130 -13.24 -13.93 -28.62
C MET A 130 -13.59 -13.24 -29.95
N SER A 131 -14.82 -12.79 -30.15
CA SER A 131 -15.22 -12.05 -31.34
C SER A 131 -14.77 -10.59 -31.31
N GLY A 132 -14.82 -9.92 -32.48
CA GLY A 132 -14.59 -8.46 -32.55
C GLY A 132 -15.57 -7.67 -31.70
N ASP A 133 -16.85 -8.07 -31.67
CA ASP A 133 -17.89 -7.47 -30.83
C ASP A 133 -17.61 -7.69 -29.35
N GLY A 134 -17.03 -8.85 -28.97
CA GLY A 134 -16.56 -9.14 -27.61
C GLY A 134 -15.42 -8.20 -27.19
N GLU A 135 -14.46 -7.92 -28.04
CA GLU A 135 -13.38 -6.96 -27.79
C GLU A 135 -13.90 -5.54 -27.58
N LEU A 136 -14.81 -5.11 -28.45
CA LEU A 136 -15.45 -3.79 -28.33
C LEU A 136 -16.21 -3.69 -27.00
N MET A 137 -17.00 -4.70 -26.67
CA MET A 137 -17.75 -4.77 -25.42
C MET A 137 -16.83 -4.72 -24.19
N LEU A 138 -15.73 -5.49 -24.17
CA LEU A 138 -14.75 -5.48 -23.08
C LEU A 138 -14.12 -4.11 -22.92
N THR A 139 -13.82 -3.42 -24.03
CA THR A 139 -13.27 -2.06 -24.03
C THR A 139 -14.24 -1.05 -23.43
N ILE A 140 -15.50 -1.11 -23.85
CA ILE A 140 -16.57 -0.25 -23.32
C ILE A 140 -16.77 -0.49 -21.82
N LEU A 141 -16.86 -1.74 -21.38
CA LEU A 141 -17.03 -2.08 -19.97
C LEU A 141 -15.81 -1.67 -19.12
N ALA A 142 -14.60 -1.77 -19.67
CA ALA A 142 -13.38 -1.27 -18.99
C ALA A 142 -13.46 0.24 -18.77
N SER A 143 -13.89 1.00 -19.78
CA SER A 143 -14.05 2.44 -19.71
C SER A 143 -15.13 2.84 -18.69
N PHE A 144 -16.26 2.18 -18.67
CA PHE A 144 -17.32 2.40 -17.66
C PHE A 144 -16.82 2.11 -16.24
N SER A 145 -16.10 1.01 -16.02
CA SER A 145 -15.57 0.66 -14.71
C SER A 145 -14.58 1.69 -14.20
N GLN A 146 -13.75 2.22 -15.08
CA GLN A 146 -12.79 3.27 -14.74
C GLN A 146 -13.51 4.57 -14.37
N GLU A 147 -14.54 4.96 -15.13
CA GLU A 147 -15.31 6.18 -14.88
C GLU A 147 -16.17 6.04 -13.60
N GLU A 148 -16.76 4.88 -13.33
CA GLU A 148 -17.46 4.61 -12.07
C GLU A 148 -16.52 4.76 -10.87
N SER A 149 -15.32 4.17 -10.94
CA SER A 149 -14.29 4.31 -9.89
C SER A 149 -13.88 5.75 -9.68
N ARG A 150 -13.74 6.53 -10.77
CA ARG A 150 -13.45 7.96 -10.72
C ARG A 150 -14.58 8.74 -10.06
N SER A 151 -15.82 8.51 -10.48
CA SER A 151 -17.01 9.17 -9.96
C SER A 151 -17.18 8.94 -8.45
N VAL A 152 -17.04 7.69 -7.99
CA VAL A 152 -17.05 7.35 -6.56
C VAL A 152 -15.95 8.10 -5.81
N SER A 153 -14.74 8.15 -6.36
CA SER A 153 -13.63 8.89 -5.75
C SER A 153 -13.89 10.39 -5.65
N GLU A 154 -14.45 11.01 -6.71
CA GLU A 154 -14.77 12.43 -6.71
C GLU A 154 -15.91 12.76 -5.74
N ASN A 155 -16.95 11.92 -5.66
CA ASN A 155 -18.03 12.06 -4.70
C ASN A 155 -17.51 11.97 -3.25
N CYS A 156 -16.61 11.03 -2.96
CA CYS A 156 -15.94 10.96 -1.65
C CYS A 156 -15.13 12.22 -1.34
N LYS A 157 -14.36 12.72 -2.30
CA LYS A 157 -13.59 13.97 -2.15
C LYS A 157 -14.50 15.16 -1.92
N TRP A 158 -15.59 15.25 -2.68
CA TRP A 158 -16.58 16.33 -2.53
C TRP A 158 -17.20 16.32 -1.14
N ARG A 159 -17.68 15.16 -0.66
CA ARG A 159 -18.23 14.99 0.69
C ARG A 159 -17.24 15.42 1.78
N ILE A 160 -15.98 14.99 1.67
CA ILE A 160 -14.93 15.36 2.62
C ILE A 160 -14.68 16.88 2.60
N ARG A 161 -14.65 17.53 1.41
CA ARG A 161 -14.52 18.99 1.31
C ARG A 161 -15.68 19.71 1.94
N LYS A 162 -16.90 19.28 1.68
CA LYS A 162 -18.12 19.84 2.31
C LYS A 162 -18.07 19.74 3.84
N GLY A 163 -17.67 18.59 4.38
CA GLY A 163 -17.46 18.44 5.82
C GLY A 163 -16.40 19.41 6.35
N PHE A 164 -15.29 19.60 5.63
CA PHE A 164 -14.26 20.58 6.01
C PHE A 164 -14.77 22.03 5.96
N GLU A 165 -15.58 22.41 4.98
CA GLU A 165 -16.24 23.72 4.88
C GLU A 165 -17.17 23.98 6.08
N GLN A 166 -17.76 22.92 6.64
CA GLN A 166 -18.63 22.96 7.80
C GLN A 166 -17.88 22.79 9.13
N GLY A 167 -16.55 22.69 9.09
CA GLY A 167 -15.72 22.49 10.29
C GLY A 167 -15.77 21.08 10.87
N GLU A 168 -16.30 20.09 10.13
CA GLU A 168 -16.37 18.72 10.62
C GLU A 168 -14.98 18.10 10.81
N LEU A 169 -14.78 17.50 11.97
CA LEU A 169 -13.54 16.82 12.32
C LEU A 169 -13.55 15.37 11.83
N ILE A 170 -12.84 15.12 10.76
CA ILE A 170 -12.61 13.77 10.25
C ILE A 170 -11.31 13.23 10.86
N ASN A 171 -11.36 12.09 11.57
CA ASN A 171 -10.21 11.36 12.11
C ASN A 171 -9.51 11.88 13.37
N LEU A 172 -10.25 12.26 14.42
CA LEU A 172 -9.68 12.46 15.76
C LEU A 172 -9.36 11.17 16.52
N ARG A 173 -9.77 10.01 16.02
CA ARG A 173 -9.59 8.68 16.68
C ARG A 173 -8.17 8.37 17.13
N PHE A 174 -7.18 9.07 16.62
CA PHE A 174 -5.77 8.76 16.82
C PHE A 174 -4.98 9.92 17.44
N ILE A 175 -5.66 10.88 18.06
CA ILE A 175 -4.99 11.95 18.79
C ILE A 175 -4.88 11.56 20.25
N TYR A 176 -3.66 11.55 20.74
CA TYR A 176 -3.34 11.26 22.14
C TYR A 176 -4.01 12.29 23.05
N GLY A 177 -4.69 11.84 24.07
CA GLY A 177 -5.48 12.68 24.96
C GLY A 177 -6.97 12.83 24.61
N TYR A 178 -7.41 12.29 23.45
CA TYR A 178 -8.82 12.32 23.05
C TYR A 178 -9.37 10.94 22.73
N ARG A 179 -10.65 10.76 23.02
CA ARG A 179 -11.46 9.59 22.62
C ARG A 179 -12.70 10.07 21.90
N ILE A 180 -13.24 9.19 21.05
CA ILE A 180 -14.54 9.43 20.40
C ILE A 180 -15.50 8.38 20.94
N ASP A 181 -16.51 8.83 21.66
CA ASP A 181 -17.64 8.00 22.07
C ASP A 181 -18.92 8.53 21.41
N LYS A 182 -19.68 7.63 20.77
CA LYS A 182 -20.96 7.92 20.10
C LYS A 182 -20.95 9.20 19.22
N GLY A 183 -19.82 9.47 18.56
CA GLY A 183 -19.64 10.65 17.70
C GLY A 183 -19.26 11.94 18.44
N LYS A 184 -19.19 11.95 19.76
CA LYS A 184 -18.68 13.05 20.57
C LYS A 184 -17.20 12.87 20.87
N ILE A 185 -16.49 13.99 20.91
CA ILE A 185 -15.07 14.03 21.22
C ILE A 185 -14.92 14.40 22.68
N GLU A 186 -14.31 13.52 23.45
CA GLU A 186 -14.11 13.69 24.87
C GLU A 186 -12.62 13.65 25.21
N ILE A 187 -12.22 14.39 26.26
CA ILE A 187 -10.88 14.36 26.80
C ILE A 187 -10.71 13.07 27.60
N TYR A 188 -9.66 12.31 27.27
CA TYR A 188 -9.22 11.18 28.08
C TYR A 188 -8.17 11.66 29.07
N GLU A 189 -8.59 11.87 30.32
CA GLU A 189 -7.83 12.65 31.30
C GLU A 189 -6.43 12.08 31.61
N GLU A 190 -6.26 10.74 31.65
CA GLU A 190 -4.95 10.13 31.86
C GLU A 190 -3.93 10.54 30.80
N GLU A 191 -4.34 10.57 29.53
CA GLU A 191 -3.45 10.99 28.44
C GLU A 191 -3.38 12.53 28.34
N ALA A 192 -4.43 13.25 28.71
CA ALA A 192 -4.44 14.70 28.71
C ALA A 192 -3.45 15.28 29.72
N GLN A 193 -3.32 14.66 30.90
CA GLN A 193 -2.29 15.03 31.88
C GLN A 193 -0.88 14.90 31.32
N ILE A 194 -0.61 13.85 30.54
CA ILE A 194 0.67 13.68 29.86
C ILE A 194 0.88 14.76 28.80
N VAL A 195 -0.16 15.15 28.06
CA VAL A 195 -0.07 16.25 27.09
C VAL A 195 0.26 17.57 27.81
N ARG A 196 -0.42 17.89 28.90
CA ARG A 196 -0.12 19.09 29.71
C ARG A 196 1.31 19.08 30.24
N MET A 197 1.78 17.95 30.75
CA MET A 197 3.16 17.77 31.19
C MET A 197 4.17 18.00 30.04
N ILE A 198 3.91 17.50 28.86
CA ILE A 198 4.77 17.73 27.67
C ILE A 198 4.88 19.24 27.37
N PHE A 199 3.76 19.96 27.39
CA PHE A 199 3.78 21.41 27.15
C PHE A 199 4.52 22.15 28.26
N GLN A 200 4.29 21.81 29.53
CA GLN A 200 4.97 22.43 30.66
C GLN A 200 6.48 22.20 30.61
N ASP A 201 6.90 20.95 30.50
CA ASP A 201 8.34 20.60 30.35
C ASP A 201 9.00 21.38 29.19
N TYR A 202 8.27 21.57 28.07
CA TYR A 202 8.80 22.32 26.93
C TYR A 202 8.91 23.82 27.21
N LEU A 203 7.97 24.41 27.95
CA LEU A 203 8.02 25.81 28.39
C LEU A 203 9.14 26.03 29.42
N ASP A 204 9.42 25.03 30.25
CA ASP A 204 10.53 25.02 31.23
C ASP A 204 11.91 24.88 30.56
N GLY A 205 11.95 24.76 29.21
CA GLY A 205 13.17 24.74 28.41
C GLY A 205 13.73 23.36 28.09
N TYR A 206 13.05 22.28 28.48
CA TYR A 206 13.48 20.95 28.13
C TYR A 206 13.28 20.67 26.62
N GLY A 207 14.31 20.13 25.95
CA GLY A 207 14.21 19.75 24.54
C GLY A 207 13.35 18.51 24.32
N CYS A 208 12.73 18.39 23.14
CA CYS A 208 11.86 17.26 22.79
C CYS A 208 12.51 15.87 22.99
N THR A 209 13.84 15.77 22.90
CA THR A 209 14.60 14.53 23.15
C THR A 209 14.59 14.16 24.63
N VAL A 210 14.76 15.13 25.52
CA VAL A 210 14.76 14.95 26.98
C VAL A 210 13.35 14.57 27.44
N ILE A 211 12.32 15.27 26.97
CA ILE A 211 10.91 14.96 27.25
C ILE A 211 10.57 13.54 26.79
N ALA A 212 10.98 13.15 25.58
CA ALA A 212 10.76 11.80 25.09
C ALA A 212 11.46 10.72 25.92
N LYS A 213 12.64 11.01 26.48
CA LYS A 213 13.35 10.12 27.41
C LYS A 213 12.59 9.98 28.72
N LYS A 214 12.17 11.09 29.34
CA LYS A 214 11.33 11.12 30.56
C LYS A 214 10.07 10.29 30.38
N LEU A 215 9.34 10.42 29.25
CA LEU A 215 8.13 9.63 28.96
C LEU A 215 8.42 8.13 28.85
N ARG A 216 9.59 7.72 28.35
CA ARG A 216 10.00 6.31 28.30
C ARG A 216 10.33 5.77 29.69
N GLU A 217 11.05 6.52 30.50
CA GLU A 217 11.39 6.19 31.89
C GLU A 217 10.11 6.00 32.74
N MET A 218 9.12 6.88 32.54
CA MET A 218 7.79 6.77 33.15
C MET A 218 6.94 5.64 32.55
N LYS A 219 7.42 4.90 31.54
CA LYS A 219 6.72 3.80 30.85
C LYS A 219 5.35 4.21 30.28
N VAL A 220 5.20 5.48 29.88
CA VAL A 220 3.95 6.02 29.33
C VAL A 220 3.60 5.28 28.03
N LYS A 221 2.41 4.69 27.95
CA LYS A 221 1.94 3.98 26.77
C LYS A 221 1.52 4.97 25.67
N LYS A 222 1.83 4.65 24.43
CA LYS A 222 1.36 5.37 23.24
C LYS A 222 0.12 4.70 22.68
N LEU A 223 -0.76 5.50 22.07
CA LEU A 223 -2.01 5.03 21.49
C LEU A 223 -1.84 3.87 20.47
N ARG A 224 -0.78 3.91 19.67
CA ARG A 224 -0.48 2.90 18.65
C ARG A 224 0.75 2.04 18.98
N GLY A 225 1.13 2.02 20.24
CA GLY A 225 2.34 1.30 20.67
C GLY A 225 3.66 1.95 20.24
N GLY A 226 4.76 1.27 20.51
CA GLY A 226 6.13 1.74 20.23
C GLY A 226 6.65 2.74 21.27
N LYS A 227 7.93 3.12 21.12
CA LYS A 227 8.63 4.01 22.09
C LYS A 227 8.41 5.49 21.76
N TRP A 228 8.38 6.34 22.77
CA TRP A 228 8.38 7.79 22.61
C TRP A 228 9.68 8.29 21.99
N ASN A 229 9.61 9.26 21.10
CA ASN A 229 10.73 9.91 20.44
C ASN A 229 10.50 11.43 20.30
N SER A 230 11.56 12.16 20.01
CA SER A 230 11.52 13.62 19.89
C SER A 230 10.57 14.10 18.77
N GLU A 231 10.45 13.36 17.68
CA GLU A 231 9.55 13.68 16.57
C GLU A 231 8.08 13.70 17.05
N ARG A 232 7.67 12.67 17.83
CA ARG A 232 6.31 12.57 18.34
C ARG A 232 5.99 13.65 19.39
N VAL A 233 6.94 14.00 20.25
CA VAL A 233 6.79 15.11 21.20
C VAL A 233 6.63 16.44 20.43
N ALA A 234 7.47 16.67 19.42
CA ALA A 234 7.35 17.85 18.58
C ALA A 234 6.03 17.91 17.79
N ASP A 235 5.51 16.76 17.35
CA ASP A 235 4.19 16.68 16.68
C ASP A 235 3.04 17.06 17.64
N ILE A 236 3.13 16.65 18.91
CA ILE A 236 2.15 17.05 19.93
C ILE A 236 2.19 18.55 20.13
N ILE A 237 3.36 19.14 20.37
CA ILE A 237 3.53 20.58 20.63
C ILE A 237 3.03 21.42 19.44
N LYS A 238 3.19 20.94 18.18
CA LYS A 238 2.74 21.65 16.97
C LYS A 238 1.28 21.54 16.65
N ASN A 239 0.56 20.65 17.30
CA ASN A 239 -0.78 20.29 16.86
C ASN A 239 -1.82 21.22 17.48
N GLU A 240 -2.41 22.10 16.66
CA GLU A 240 -3.45 23.05 17.03
C GLU A 240 -4.73 22.39 17.60
N LYS A 241 -4.87 21.10 17.42
CA LYS A 241 -6.04 20.39 17.95
C LYS A 241 -6.05 20.34 19.49
N TYR A 242 -4.91 20.53 20.14
CA TYR A 242 -4.86 20.57 21.61
C TYR A 242 -5.47 21.83 22.22
N ILE A 243 -5.68 22.88 21.43
CA ILE A 243 -6.42 24.10 21.84
C ILE A 243 -7.87 24.11 21.37
N GLY A 244 -8.42 22.98 20.96
CA GLY A 244 -9.80 22.88 20.48
C GLY A 244 -10.02 23.29 19.02
N ASN A 245 -9.00 23.76 18.33
CA ASN A 245 -9.06 24.23 16.95
C ASN A 245 -8.57 23.17 15.96
N ALA A 246 -8.94 23.28 14.69
CA ALA A 246 -8.48 22.34 13.68
C ALA A 246 -8.15 23.00 12.34
N LEU A 247 -6.92 22.80 11.85
CA LEU A 247 -6.58 23.09 10.46
C LEU A 247 -6.90 21.87 9.61
N LEU A 248 -7.91 22.00 8.77
CA LEU A 248 -8.43 20.94 7.92
C LEU A 248 -7.77 20.98 6.54
N GLN A 249 -7.84 19.88 5.80
CA GLN A 249 -7.28 19.73 4.47
C GLN A 249 -5.74 19.93 4.38
N LYS A 250 -5.00 19.54 5.45
CA LYS A 250 -3.51 19.56 5.46
C LYS A 250 -2.89 18.64 4.40
N LYS A 251 -3.61 17.60 3.97
CA LYS A 251 -3.19 16.63 2.95
C LYS A 251 -4.36 16.31 2.04
N TYR A 252 -4.07 15.94 0.79
CA TYR A 252 -5.08 15.48 -0.16
C TYR A 252 -4.53 14.36 -1.05
N VAL A 253 -5.44 13.59 -1.65
CA VAL A 253 -5.10 12.55 -2.62
C VAL A 253 -5.00 13.20 -4.00
N LYS A 254 -3.82 13.16 -4.60
CA LYS A 254 -3.57 13.77 -5.92
C LYS A 254 -4.31 13.03 -7.03
N ASP A 255 -4.22 11.71 -7.02
CA ASP A 255 -4.72 10.85 -8.07
C ASP A 255 -5.51 9.68 -7.49
N HIS A 256 -6.64 9.33 -8.09
CA HIS A 256 -7.54 8.27 -7.62
C HIS A 256 -6.97 6.86 -7.84
N LEU A 257 -6.07 6.68 -8.82
CA LEU A 257 -5.45 5.39 -9.11
C LEU A 257 -4.36 5.05 -8.10
N THR A 258 -3.40 5.96 -7.91
CA THR A 258 -2.27 5.74 -7.02
C THR A 258 -2.61 5.96 -5.55
N LYS A 259 -3.72 6.65 -5.25
CA LYS A 259 -4.18 7.03 -3.89
C LYS A 259 -3.10 7.70 -3.03
N LYS A 260 -2.09 8.31 -3.68
CA LYS A 260 -0.95 8.92 -2.98
C LYS A 260 -1.38 10.21 -2.27
N LEU A 261 -1.22 10.22 -0.94
CA LEU A 261 -1.43 11.40 -0.10
C LEU A 261 -0.26 12.37 -0.24
N ILE A 262 -0.52 13.60 -0.62
CA ILE A 262 0.47 14.69 -0.65
C ILE A 262 0.08 15.80 0.33
N LYS A 263 1.11 16.50 0.85
CA LYS A 263 0.91 17.64 1.75
C LYS A 263 0.35 18.83 0.95
N ASN A 264 -0.72 19.42 1.43
CA ASN A 264 -1.25 20.65 0.85
C ASN A 264 -0.33 21.83 1.22
N LYS A 265 0.20 22.48 0.19
CA LYS A 265 1.05 23.66 0.33
C LYS A 265 0.36 24.92 -0.22
N GLY A 266 -0.98 24.94 -0.18
CA GLY A 266 -1.79 26.02 -0.77
C GLY A 266 -2.36 25.70 -2.15
N THR A 267 -2.17 24.47 -2.67
CA THR A 267 -2.72 24.04 -3.97
C THR A 267 -4.25 23.97 -3.95
N ILE A 268 -4.83 23.63 -2.82
CA ILE A 268 -6.28 23.61 -2.60
C ILE A 268 -6.60 24.35 -1.29
N PRO A 269 -7.82 24.89 -1.12
CA PRO A 269 -8.20 25.61 0.08
C PRO A 269 -7.94 24.78 1.35
N GLN A 270 -7.53 25.46 2.42
CA GLN A 270 -7.44 24.90 3.78
C GLN A 270 -8.44 25.64 4.64
N TYR A 271 -9.06 24.92 5.56
CA TYR A 271 -10.08 25.49 6.44
C TYR A 271 -9.56 25.45 7.87
N TYR A 272 -9.67 26.55 8.58
CA TYR A 272 -9.36 26.65 9.99
C TYR A 272 -10.67 26.77 10.77
N ALA A 273 -10.97 25.75 11.55
CA ALA A 273 -12.17 25.69 12.38
C ALA A 273 -11.78 25.89 13.85
N GLU A 274 -12.46 26.79 14.53
CA GLU A 274 -12.24 27.10 15.95
C GLU A 274 -13.29 26.40 16.80
N GLU A 275 -12.96 26.13 18.07
CA GLU A 275 -13.85 25.54 19.08
C GLU A 275 -14.58 24.27 18.65
N THR A 276 -13.90 23.46 17.86
CA THR A 276 -14.48 22.22 17.28
C THR A 276 -14.59 21.08 18.30
N HIS A 277 -13.84 21.15 19.41
CA HIS A 277 -13.79 20.14 20.46
C HIS A 277 -13.19 20.71 21.75
N PRO A 278 -13.34 20.06 22.92
CA PRO A 278 -12.77 20.53 24.17
C PRO A 278 -11.25 20.68 24.09
N ALA A 279 -10.70 21.79 24.56
CA ALA A 279 -9.28 22.07 24.62
C ALA A 279 -8.60 21.35 25.80
N ILE A 280 -7.44 20.74 25.58
CA ILE A 280 -6.57 20.19 26.65
C ILE A 280 -5.62 21.26 27.14
N ILE A 281 -5.15 22.14 26.25
CA ILE A 281 -4.17 23.21 26.50
C ILE A 281 -4.84 24.55 26.18
N ASP A 282 -4.59 25.56 27.01
CA ASP A 282 -5.03 26.92 26.72
C ASP A 282 -4.23 27.57 25.57
N ILE A 283 -4.82 28.60 24.97
CA ILE A 283 -4.27 29.28 23.79
C ILE A 283 -2.93 29.97 24.10
N GLU A 284 -2.77 30.52 25.31
CA GLU A 284 -1.55 31.25 25.70
C GLU A 284 -0.37 30.30 25.82
N THR A 285 -0.52 29.21 26.55
CA THR A 285 0.47 28.12 26.66
C THR A 285 0.89 27.60 25.29
N PHE A 286 -0.08 27.37 24.40
CA PHE A 286 0.21 26.93 23.05
C PHE A 286 1.02 27.96 22.24
N LYS A 287 0.62 29.24 22.25
CA LYS A 287 1.34 30.32 21.56
C LYS A 287 2.76 30.45 22.03
N ARG A 288 3.00 30.48 23.36
CA ARG A 288 4.34 30.51 23.96
C ARG A 288 5.21 29.33 23.50
N ALA A 289 4.64 28.13 23.47
CA ALA A 289 5.35 26.94 22.98
C ALA A 289 5.73 27.06 21.49
N GLN A 290 4.83 27.64 20.64
CA GLN A 290 5.17 27.91 19.23
C GLN A 290 6.27 28.96 19.06
N GLU A 291 6.30 29.99 19.87
CA GLU A 291 7.34 31.02 19.84
C GLU A 291 8.71 30.43 20.19
N ILE A 292 8.79 29.67 21.28
CA ILE A 292 10.01 28.95 21.66
C ILE A 292 10.48 28.04 20.51
N MET A 293 9.54 27.35 19.86
CA MET A 293 9.87 26.48 18.74
C MET A 293 10.40 27.24 17.52
N LYS A 294 9.87 28.44 17.24
CA LYS A 294 10.37 29.33 16.18
C LYS A 294 11.79 29.80 16.50
N VAL A 295 12.04 30.28 17.73
CA VAL A 295 13.35 30.74 18.19
C VAL A 295 14.38 29.61 18.09
N ASN A 296 14.03 28.42 18.59
CA ASN A 296 14.92 27.26 18.54
C ASN A 296 15.25 26.85 17.09
N ARG A 297 14.27 26.94 16.18
CA ARG A 297 14.51 26.64 14.76
C ARG A 297 15.53 27.59 14.13
N ILE A 298 15.48 28.87 14.45
CA ILE A 298 16.43 29.88 13.98
C ILE A 298 17.80 29.65 14.62
N LYS A 299 17.83 29.49 15.95
CA LYS A 299 19.07 29.29 16.74
C LYS A 299 19.88 28.08 16.25
N TYR A 300 19.24 26.98 15.95
CA TYR A 300 19.89 25.75 15.52
C TYR A 300 19.98 25.57 14.00
N LYS A 301 19.72 26.62 13.20
CA LYS A 301 19.81 26.63 11.73
C LYS A 301 19.26 25.32 11.12
N CYS A 302 18.05 24.93 11.52
CA CYS A 302 17.39 23.74 10.98
C CYS A 302 16.93 24.00 9.54
N GLU A 303 17.83 23.90 8.57
CA GLU A 303 17.46 23.94 7.16
C GLU A 303 16.68 22.66 6.77
N PRO A 304 15.50 22.80 6.17
CA PRO A 304 14.79 21.66 5.63
C PRO A 304 15.41 21.25 4.31
N GLY A 305 16.30 20.27 4.33
CA GLY A 305 16.87 19.68 3.13
C GLY A 305 17.29 18.23 3.39
N LYS A 306 16.93 17.32 2.52
CA LYS A 306 17.56 16.00 2.47
C LYS A 306 18.90 16.18 1.74
N LYS A 307 20.00 16.32 2.48
CA LYS A 307 21.31 16.14 1.89
C LYS A 307 21.50 14.65 1.64
N ASN A 308 21.72 14.26 0.41
CA ASN A 308 22.14 12.91 0.06
C ASN A 308 23.67 12.86 0.23
N TYR A 309 24.12 12.01 1.13
CA TYR A 309 25.55 11.72 1.31
C TYR A 309 25.84 10.37 0.64
N ILE A 310 27.07 10.14 0.27
CA ILE A 310 27.55 8.97 -0.48
C ILE A 310 27.05 7.65 0.13
N PHE A 311 27.16 7.52 1.44
CA PHE A 311 26.76 6.30 2.14
C PHE A 311 25.28 6.27 2.58
N THR A 312 24.45 7.23 2.13
CA THR A 312 23.02 7.25 2.46
C THR A 312 22.36 5.96 1.98
N SER A 313 21.68 5.25 2.90
CA SER A 313 21.04 3.95 2.69
C SER A 313 21.98 2.77 2.41
N LYS A 314 23.28 2.98 2.31
CA LYS A 314 24.27 1.94 2.04
C LYS A 314 24.75 1.23 3.31
N ILE A 315 24.79 1.94 4.48
CA ILE A 315 25.27 1.38 5.73
C ILE A 315 24.11 0.83 6.56
N GLN A 316 24.15 -0.45 6.90
CA GLN A 316 23.19 -1.14 7.75
C GLN A 316 23.82 -1.56 9.07
N CYS A 317 23.08 -1.39 10.17
CA CYS A 317 23.46 -1.88 11.49
C CYS A 317 23.31 -3.40 11.58
N GLY A 318 24.37 -4.10 11.95
CA GLY A 318 24.37 -5.55 12.14
C GLY A 318 23.59 -5.99 13.38
N ILE A 319 23.41 -5.08 14.36
CA ILE A 319 22.72 -5.37 15.63
C ILE A 319 21.20 -5.25 15.47
N CYS A 320 20.70 -4.14 14.90
CA CYS A 320 19.25 -3.87 14.83
C CYS A 320 18.68 -3.83 13.40
N GLY A 321 19.48 -4.05 12.38
CA GLY A 321 19.04 -4.09 10.98
C GLY A 321 18.67 -2.73 10.38
N LYS A 322 18.71 -1.62 11.12
CA LYS A 322 18.36 -0.29 10.60
C LYS A 322 19.55 0.39 9.94
N ASN A 323 19.27 1.30 9.00
CA ASN A 323 20.32 2.04 8.32
C ASN A 323 20.95 3.09 9.26
N TYR A 324 22.23 3.41 9.02
CA TYR A 324 22.90 4.53 9.62
C TYR A 324 22.44 5.84 8.97
N LYS A 325 22.56 6.93 9.75
CA LYS A 325 22.30 8.31 9.31
C LYS A 325 23.55 9.13 9.48
N HIS A 326 23.82 10.01 8.53
CA HIS A 326 24.88 11.00 8.62
C HIS A 326 24.60 12.01 9.75
N LYS A 327 25.61 12.37 10.49
CA LYS A 327 25.59 13.42 11.51
C LYS A 327 26.92 14.16 11.51
N ASP A 328 26.85 15.46 11.37
CA ASP A 328 28.01 16.33 11.61
C ASP A 328 28.14 16.59 13.09
N ARG A 329 29.35 16.41 13.64
CA ARG A 329 29.72 16.73 15.01
C ARG A 329 30.99 17.57 14.98
N ASN A 330 30.87 18.88 15.20
CA ASN A 330 31.99 19.81 15.25
C ASN A 330 32.90 19.73 13.99
N GLY A 331 32.28 19.72 12.80
CA GLY A 331 32.97 19.62 11.52
C GLY A 331 33.47 18.23 11.16
N ARG A 332 33.17 17.19 11.96
CA ARG A 332 33.50 15.79 11.64
C ARG A 332 32.29 15.03 11.18
N SER A 333 32.36 14.48 9.98
CA SER A 333 31.31 13.59 9.41
C SER A 333 31.31 12.26 10.13
N THR A 334 30.17 11.93 10.76
CA THR A 334 29.97 10.66 11.47
C THR A 334 28.68 9.99 11.05
N TRP A 335 28.68 8.68 11.08
CA TRP A 335 27.51 7.84 10.81
C TRP A 335 27.03 7.22 12.12
N VAL A 336 25.71 7.34 12.38
CA VAL A 336 25.07 6.87 13.62
C VAL A 336 23.89 5.97 13.26
N CYS A 337 23.75 4.83 13.92
CA CYS A 337 22.59 3.97 13.75
C CYS A 337 21.29 4.75 14.01
N SER A 338 20.32 4.66 13.12
CA SER A 338 19.07 5.44 13.23
C SER A 338 18.26 5.10 14.48
N ASN A 339 18.33 3.86 14.97
CA ASN A 339 17.70 3.47 16.24
C ASN A 339 18.45 4.04 17.44
N HIS A 340 19.78 3.99 17.46
CA HIS A 340 20.58 4.64 18.49
C HIS A 340 20.36 6.16 18.50
N HIS A 341 20.29 6.78 17.31
CA HIS A 341 20.01 8.22 17.22
C HIS A 341 18.63 8.60 17.80
N LYS A 342 17.62 7.74 17.64
CA LYS A 342 16.24 8.02 18.12
C LYS A 342 16.02 7.69 19.59
N TYR A 343 16.63 6.63 20.08
CA TYR A 343 16.30 6.05 21.37
C TYR A 343 17.51 5.86 22.31
N GLY A 344 18.73 6.24 21.87
CA GLY A 344 19.98 5.96 22.59
C GLY A 344 20.26 4.46 22.65
N ASP A 345 20.94 4.05 23.73
CA ASP A 345 21.32 2.65 23.97
C ASP A 345 20.11 1.72 24.10
N GLU A 346 18.96 2.23 24.58
CA GLU A 346 17.70 1.48 24.61
C GLU A 346 17.21 1.04 23.22
N GLY A 347 17.59 1.77 22.17
CA GLY A 347 17.23 1.47 20.80
C GLY A 347 18.24 0.58 20.10
N CYS A 348 19.52 0.85 20.32
CA CYS A 348 20.61 0.08 19.75
C CYS A 348 21.94 0.51 20.38
N ILE A 349 22.76 -0.43 20.77
CA ILE A 349 24.09 -0.20 21.35
C ILE A 349 25.18 0.11 20.32
N ALA A 350 24.83 0.19 19.03
CA ALA A 350 25.75 0.45 17.94
C ALA A 350 26.47 1.80 18.12
N LYS A 351 27.78 1.79 18.12
CA LYS A 351 28.60 3.00 18.25
C LYS A 351 28.63 3.83 16.96
N PRO A 352 28.79 5.15 17.04
CA PRO A 352 29.04 6.02 15.90
C PRO A 352 30.32 5.65 15.15
N ILE A 353 30.37 5.92 13.86
CA ILE A 353 31.49 5.62 12.98
C ILE A 353 31.92 6.91 12.30
N CYS A 354 33.24 7.17 12.30
CA CYS A 354 33.83 8.28 11.57
C CYS A 354 33.85 7.95 10.07
N GLU A 355 33.40 8.88 9.23
CA GLU A 355 33.37 8.70 7.77
C GLU A 355 34.75 8.46 7.20
N GLU A 356 35.77 9.21 7.69
CA GLU A 356 37.14 9.04 7.23
C GLU A 356 37.71 7.64 7.50
N GLN A 357 37.39 7.04 8.66
CA GLN A 357 37.81 5.67 8.99
C GLN A 357 37.12 4.65 8.06
N LEU A 358 35.85 4.89 7.75
CA LEU A 358 35.12 4.04 6.81
C LEU A 358 35.70 4.13 5.41
N ILE A 359 36.02 5.33 4.92
CA ILE A 359 36.65 5.56 3.62
C ILE A 359 38.01 4.85 3.53
N LYS A 360 38.87 4.99 4.55
CA LYS A 360 40.17 4.29 4.58
C LYS A 360 40.01 2.78 4.48
N LEU A 361 39.04 2.20 5.20
CA LEU A 361 38.76 0.77 5.14
C LEU A 361 38.26 0.35 3.75
N LEU A 362 37.37 1.15 3.14
CA LEU A 362 36.84 0.88 1.81
C LEU A 362 37.92 0.95 0.72
N ASN A 363 38.85 1.90 0.81
CA ASN A 363 39.97 1.98 -0.11
C ASN A 363 40.81 0.68 -0.10
N VAL A 364 41.06 0.11 1.09
CA VAL A 364 41.74 -1.18 1.22
C VAL A 364 40.93 -2.32 0.63
N VAL A 365 39.60 -2.33 0.82
CA VAL A 365 38.70 -3.38 0.29
C VAL A 365 38.62 -3.31 -1.22
N LEU A 366 38.55 -2.10 -1.78
CA LEU A 366 38.45 -1.85 -3.24
C LEU A 366 39.81 -1.86 -3.95
N GLN A 367 40.93 -1.89 -3.16
CA GLN A 367 42.31 -1.83 -3.67
C GLN A 367 42.59 -0.53 -4.46
N ILE A 368 42.01 0.61 -4.00
CA ILE A 368 42.20 1.94 -4.59
C ILE A 368 43.03 2.85 -3.67
N LYS A 369 43.81 3.77 -4.24
CA LYS A 369 44.62 4.71 -3.46
C LYS A 369 43.80 5.84 -2.89
N GLU A 370 42.86 6.37 -3.64
CA GLU A 370 41.95 7.43 -3.29
C GLU A 370 40.51 6.96 -3.48
N PHE A 371 39.60 7.46 -2.64
CA PHE A 371 38.20 7.07 -2.66
C PHE A 371 37.50 7.66 -3.89
N ASP A 372 36.88 6.80 -4.67
CA ASP A 372 36.11 7.16 -5.85
C ASP A 372 34.64 6.75 -5.66
N GLU A 373 33.72 7.73 -5.84
CA GLU A 373 32.29 7.53 -5.65
C GLU A 373 31.66 6.61 -6.71
N ASP A 374 32.14 6.68 -7.93
CA ASP A 374 31.60 5.90 -9.04
C ASP A 374 31.99 4.43 -8.87
N ILE A 375 33.26 4.16 -8.58
CA ILE A 375 33.76 2.81 -8.27
C ILE A 375 33.02 2.24 -7.06
N PHE A 376 32.80 3.05 -6.02
CA PHE A 376 32.04 2.64 -4.85
C PHE A 376 30.60 2.26 -5.22
N ASN A 377 29.91 3.09 -5.98
CA ASN A 377 28.52 2.88 -6.36
C ASN A 377 28.36 1.70 -7.32
N GLU A 378 29.32 1.46 -8.19
CA GLU A 378 29.31 0.32 -9.13
C GLU A 378 29.62 -1.01 -8.46
N THR A 379 30.53 -1.02 -7.48
CA THR A 379 31.08 -2.25 -6.88
C THR A 379 30.36 -2.67 -5.61
N ILE A 380 29.95 -1.70 -4.75
CA ILE A 380 29.39 -2.00 -3.42
C ILE A 380 27.86 -1.95 -3.44
N GLU A 381 27.23 -3.06 -3.06
CA GLU A 381 25.80 -3.14 -2.84
C GLU A 381 25.45 -2.57 -1.46
N LYS A 382 26.11 -3.06 -0.39
CA LYS A 382 25.77 -2.75 0.99
C LYS A 382 26.94 -2.92 1.94
N ILE A 383 26.94 -2.14 3.02
CA ILE A 383 27.88 -2.24 4.11
C ILE A 383 27.11 -2.60 5.37
N LYS A 384 27.49 -3.64 6.09
CA LYS A 384 26.91 -4.03 7.37
C LYS A 384 27.95 -3.91 8.47
N ILE A 385 27.57 -3.36 9.63
CA ILE A 385 28.51 -3.10 10.74
C ILE A 385 28.04 -3.88 11.95
N GLU A 386 28.88 -4.79 12.41
CA GLU A 386 28.64 -5.64 13.58
C GLU A 386 29.01 -4.95 14.90
N GLU A 387 28.66 -5.54 16.01
CA GLU A 387 28.90 -5.04 17.36
C GLU A 387 30.40 -4.92 17.66
N SER A 388 31.21 -5.86 17.18
CA SER A 388 32.67 -5.92 17.29
C SER A 388 33.40 -4.83 16.46
N ARG A 389 32.68 -3.86 15.85
CA ARG A 389 33.21 -2.93 14.84
C ARG A 389 33.77 -3.62 13.59
N THR A 390 33.39 -4.85 13.34
CA THR A 390 33.68 -5.53 12.08
C THR A 390 32.76 -4.98 10.98
N VAL A 391 33.36 -4.52 9.91
CA VAL A 391 32.68 -4.04 8.73
C VAL A 391 32.59 -5.17 7.72
N ILE A 392 31.37 -5.52 7.33
CA ILE A 392 31.07 -6.50 6.29
C ILE A 392 30.68 -5.73 5.05
N VAL A 393 31.48 -5.82 4.01
CA VAL A 393 31.23 -5.20 2.71
C VAL A 393 30.65 -6.25 1.78
N ILE A 394 29.45 -6.00 1.26
CA ILE A 394 28.76 -6.86 0.31
C ILE A 394 28.89 -6.21 -1.08
N LEU A 395 29.55 -6.90 -1.98
CA LEU A 395 29.75 -6.44 -3.34
C LEU A 395 28.56 -6.88 -4.24
N LYS A 396 28.29 -6.14 -5.30
CA LYS A 396 27.22 -6.47 -6.26
C LYS A 396 27.38 -7.81 -6.97
N ASN A 397 28.60 -8.34 -7.02
CA ASN A 397 28.88 -9.69 -7.56
C ASN A 397 28.64 -10.82 -6.54
N GLY A 398 28.05 -10.50 -5.37
CA GLY A 398 27.76 -11.45 -4.29
C GLY A 398 28.94 -11.78 -3.36
N LYS A 399 30.16 -11.28 -3.63
CA LYS A 399 31.31 -11.50 -2.75
C LYS A 399 31.16 -10.71 -1.45
N VAL A 400 31.47 -11.35 -0.34
CA VAL A 400 31.39 -10.74 1.01
C VAL A 400 32.80 -10.64 1.60
N ILE A 401 33.20 -9.42 2.00
CA ILE A 401 34.51 -9.15 2.59
C ILE A 401 34.31 -8.65 4.01
N LYS A 402 35.00 -9.28 4.98
CA LYS A 402 34.97 -8.86 6.38
C LYS A 402 36.30 -8.21 6.76
N LYS A 403 36.24 -7.04 7.39
CA LYS A 403 37.43 -6.30 7.88
C LYS A 403 37.11 -5.68 9.23
N GLY A 404 38.04 -5.78 10.17
CA GLY A 404 38.00 -5.04 11.44
C GLY A 404 38.26 -3.56 11.20
N MET A 405 37.54 -2.70 11.91
CA MET A 405 37.78 -1.27 11.95
C MET A 405 38.86 -1.02 12.99
N VAL A 406 39.99 -0.48 12.61
CA VAL A 406 41.10 -0.09 13.51
C VAL A 406 40.80 1.26 14.19
#